data_6309eadd957951d06257dfd0ba2d0fbf
#
_entry.id   6309eadd957951d06257dfd0ba2d0fbf
#
_cell.length_a   1.000
_cell.length_b   1.000
_cell.length_c   1.000
_cell.angle_alpha   90.00
_cell.angle_beta   90.00
_cell.angle_gamma   90.00
#
_symmetry.space_group_name_H-M   'P 1'
#
loop_
_entity.id
_entity.type
_entity.pdbx_description
1 polymer ?
#
loop_
_entity_poly.entity_id
_entity_poly.type
_entity_poly.pdbx_seq_one_letter_code
_entity_poly.pdbx_strand_id
1 'polypeptide(L)'
;MVMKTFLLGTVFGLGLAAGPTFAADLSYPVKAPPIAAVPVFSWTGFYIGANVGFGGDKFNYPFQAFQRQLQAEAPALESSIAGNLNLNSSGFFGGGQIGYNYQFANNVVAGIEADFEWSGIEGKLAGAALFTAPGVVGNASFDIGSEIEWFGTVRGRLGYTWDRVLLYATGGAAYGKVKSHASFNANGLVGPLPAVISAGDTQWGWTAGAGLEYALAPNWSFKTEYLYVDLGSHTVFNSAVDDVANGFFSSASMDVSTKLHTVKAGVNYRF
;
A
#
# COMPACT_ATOMS: atom_id res chain seq x y z
N MET A 1 -44.26 -76.41 -46.76
CA MET A 1 -44.83 -77.47 -45.91
C MET A 1 -45.80 -76.74 -44.99
N VAL A 2 -47.05 -76.68 -45.42
CA VAL A 2 -48.16 -77.35 -44.74
C VAL A 2 -48.36 -76.76 -43.34
N MET A 3 -49.50 -76.23 -42.91
CA MET A 3 -50.88 -76.36 -43.21
C MET A 3 -51.64 -75.45 -42.24
N LYS A 4 -52.59 -74.57 -42.63
CA LYS A 4 -54.05 -74.87 -42.37
C LYS A 4 -54.39 -74.84 -40.85
N THR A 5 -55.40 -74.26 -40.31
CA THR A 5 -56.75 -73.98 -40.79
C THR A 5 -57.63 -73.42 -39.66
N PHE A 6 -58.72 -72.70 -40.00
CA PHE A 6 -60.08 -72.65 -39.50
C PHE A 6 -60.33 -71.94 -38.19
N LEU A 7 -61.19 -71.01 -38.08
CA LEU A 7 -62.61 -70.67 -38.45
C LEU A 7 -63.54 -70.72 -37.22
N LEU A 8 -64.51 -69.88 -37.25
CA LEU A 8 -65.74 -69.72 -36.45
C LEU A 8 -65.60 -68.85 -35.21
N GLY A 9 -66.18 -67.72 -35.05
CA GLY A 9 -67.54 -67.36 -35.44
C GLY A 9 -68.40 -67.41 -34.21
N THR A 10 -68.75 -66.27 -33.59
CA THR A 10 -70.04 -66.04 -33.04
C THR A 10 -70.26 -64.57 -32.71
N VAL A 11 -71.30 -64.06 -33.32
CA VAL A 11 -71.92 -62.77 -32.99
C VAL A 11 -72.73 -62.96 -31.71
N PHE A 12 -72.68 -62.07 -30.75
CA PHE A 12 -73.88 -61.67 -29.92
C PHE A 12 -73.54 -60.49 -29.03
N GLY A 13 -74.31 -59.45 -29.08
CA GLY A 13 -74.84 -58.75 -27.94
C GLY A 13 -74.57 -57.26 -27.91
N LEU A 14 -75.50 -56.46 -28.43
CA LEU A 14 -75.63 -55.03 -28.05
C LEU A 14 -75.74 -54.89 -26.52
N GLY A 15 -74.90 -54.09 -25.96
CA GLY A 15 -75.03 -53.52 -24.60
C GLY A 15 -74.61 -52.09 -24.64
N LEU A 16 -75.50 -51.15 -24.88
CA LEU A 16 -75.29 -49.76 -24.59
C LEU A 16 -75.21 -49.57 -23.05
N ALA A 17 -73.98 -49.54 -22.52
CA ALA A 17 -73.76 -49.04 -21.19
C ALA A 17 -73.22 -47.59 -21.34
N ALA A 18 -74.07 -46.62 -21.07
CA ALA A 18 -73.67 -45.23 -20.84
C ALA A 18 -72.83 -45.18 -19.56
N GLY A 19 -71.54 -45.27 -19.70
CA GLY A 19 -70.60 -45.00 -18.61
C GLY A 19 -70.56 -43.50 -18.29
N PRO A 20 -70.39 -43.09 -17.03
CA PRO A 20 -70.25 -41.70 -16.67
C PRO A 20 -68.98 -41.16 -17.34
N THR A 21 -69.15 -40.12 -18.14
CA THR A 21 -68.02 -39.32 -18.63
C THR A 21 -67.33 -38.66 -17.42
N PHE A 22 -66.22 -39.24 -16.97
CA PHE A 22 -65.33 -38.51 -16.10
C PHE A 22 -64.82 -37.35 -16.93
N ALA A 23 -65.29 -36.15 -16.66
CA ALA A 23 -64.63 -34.92 -17.12
C ALA A 23 -63.22 -34.99 -16.60
N ALA A 24 -62.21 -35.10 -17.52
CA ALA A 24 -60.82 -34.98 -17.17
C ALA A 24 -60.64 -33.60 -16.50
N ASP A 25 -60.43 -33.64 -15.22
CA ASP A 25 -60.06 -32.44 -14.45
C ASP A 25 -58.75 -31.96 -15.04
N LEU A 26 -58.86 -30.95 -15.93
CA LEU A 26 -57.66 -30.25 -16.47
C LEU A 26 -57.01 -29.60 -15.26
N SER A 27 -56.00 -30.26 -14.74
CA SER A 27 -55.14 -29.66 -13.72
C SER A 27 -54.73 -28.30 -14.19
N TYR A 28 -55.16 -27.27 -13.47
CA TYR A 28 -54.74 -25.88 -13.71
C TYR A 28 -53.23 -25.88 -13.84
N PRO A 29 -52.64 -25.17 -14.86
CA PRO A 29 -51.24 -25.05 -14.98
C PRO A 29 -50.70 -24.42 -13.68
N VAL A 30 -50.06 -25.22 -12.86
CA VAL A 30 -49.38 -24.74 -11.66
C VAL A 30 -48.31 -23.78 -12.17
N LYS A 31 -48.51 -22.48 -11.89
CA LYS A 31 -47.54 -21.45 -12.20
C LYS A 31 -46.19 -21.93 -11.63
N ALA A 32 -45.23 -22.22 -12.50
CA ALA A 32 -43.91 -22.66 -12.06
C ALA A 32 -43.40 -21.71 -10.97
N PRO A 33 -42.87 -22.23 -9.85
CA PRO A 33 -42.35 -21.37 -8.81
C PRO A 33 -41.35 -20.40 -9.48
N PRO A 34 -41.38 -19.10 -9.10
CA PRO A 34 -40.47 -18.16 -9.67
C PRO A 34 -39.03 -18.69 -9.48
N ILE A 35 -38.29 -18.81 -10.56
CA ILE A 35 -36.89 -19.20 -10.51
C ILE A 35 -36.23 -18.16 -9.60
N ALA A 36 -35.77 -18.58 -8.41
CA ALA A 36 -35.05 -17.72 -7.51
C ALA A 36 -33.87 -17.15 -8.31
N ALA A 37 -33.89 -15.85 -8.58
CA ALA A 37 -32.79 -15.18 -9.27
C ALA A 37 -31.53 -15.43 -8.43
N VAL A 38 -30.55 -16.09 -9.01
CA VAL A 38 -29.24 -16.25 -8.37
C VAL A 38 -28.73 -14.83 -8.09
N PRO A 39 -28.45 -14.47 -6.84
CA PRO A 39 -28.00 -13.11 -6.53
C PRO A 39 -26.75 -12.83 -7.34
N VAL A 40 -26.83 -11.85 -8.23
CA VAL A 40 -25.67 -11.38 -9.01
C VAL A 40 -24.73 -10.74 -8.01
N PHE A 41 -23.48 -11.19 -8.00
CA PHE A 41 -22.45 -10.61 -7.15
C PHE A 41 -22.32 -9.11 -7.44
N SER A 42 -22.28 -8.29 -6.38
CA SER A 42 -22.09 -6.83 -6.50
C SER A 42 -20.94 -6.39 -5.62
N TRP A 43 -20.14 -5.47 -6.12
CA TRP A 43 -19.05 -4.85 -5.38
C TRP A 43 -19.53 -3.69 -4.48
N THR A 44 -20.79 -3.29 -4.56
CA THR A 44 -21.36 -2.21 -3.74
C THR A 44 -21.44 -2.63 -2.28
N GLY A 45 -20.97 -1.78 -1.39
CA GLY A 45 -21.08 -1.94 0.05
C GLY A 45 -19.88 -1.45 0.83
N PHE A 46 -20.05 -1.36 2.14
CA PHE A 46 -18.95 -1.16 3.08
C PHE A 46 -18.14 -2.43 3.23
N TYR A 47 -16.86 -2.28 3.46
CA TYR A 47 -15.97 -3.38 3.79
C TYR A 47 -14.93 -2.97 4.84
N ILE A 48 -14.47 -3.97 5.57
CA ILE A 48 -13.33 -3.89 6.47
C ILE A 48 -12.38 -5.03 6.13
N GLY A 49 -11.10 -4.83 6.28
CA GLY A 49 -10.11 -5.85 5.95
C GLY A 49 -8.83 -5.72 6.73
N ALA A 50 -8.01 -6.75 6.57
CA ALA A 50 -6.64 -6.78 7.07
C ALA A 50 -5.69 -7.09 5.92
N ASN A 51 -4.48 -6.59 6.02
CA ASN A 51 -3.45 -6.80 5.02
C ASN A 51 -2.07 -6.96 5.62
N VAL A 52 -1.18 -7.54 4.83
CA VAL A 52 0.25 -7.60 5.07
C VAL A 52 0.97 -7.29 3.77
N GLY A 53 2.13 -6.69 3.87
CA GLY A 53 2.89 -6.31 2.70
C GLY A 53 4.39 -6.22 2.97
N PHE A 54 5.08 -5.99 1.89
CA PHE A 54 6.51 -5.70 1.88
C PHE A 54 6.73 -4.43 1.07
N GLY A 55 7.61 -3.57 1.55
CA GLY A 55 7.91 -2.33 0.88
C GLY A 55 9.31 -1.85 1.18
N GLY A 56 9.72 -0.87 0.41
CA GLY A 56 10.99 -0.20 0.57
C GLY A 56 11.29 0.68 -0.63
N ASP A 57 12.29 1.49 -0.48
CA ASP A 57 12.96 2.30 -1.52
C ASP A 57 14.20 2.93 -0.89
N LYS A 58 14.44 4.20 -1.15
CA LYS A 58 15.58 4.96 -0.67
C LYS A 58 15.12 6.15 0.15
N PHE A 59 15.70 6.29 1.33
CA PHE A 59 15.75 7.58 2.00
C PHE A 59 16.86 8.40 1.36
N ASN A 60 16.50 9.57 0.88
CA ASN A 60 17.41 10.48 0.22
C ASN A 60 17.68 11.66 1.15
N TYR A 61 18.98 11.92 1.45
CA TYR A 61 19.44 12.97 2.33
C TYR A 61 20.33 13.94 1.57
N PRO A 62 19.76 14.95 0.91
CA PRO A 62 20.55 16.08 0.44
C PRO A 62 21.07 16.86 1.64
N PHE A 63 22.36 17.15 1.62
CA PHE A 63 23.01 17.96 2.65
C PHE A 63 23.86 19.05 2.03
N GLN A 64 23.98 20.17 2.75
CA GLN A 64 24.85 21.28 2.41
C GLN A 64 25.50 21.81 3.68
N ALA A 65 26.77 22.12 3.59
CA ALA A 65 27.48 22.85 4.63
C ALA A 65 28.37 23.92 3.99
N PHE A 66 28.36 25.09 4.58
CA PHE A 66 29.13 26.25 4.17
C PHE A 66 29.88 26.83 5.37
N GLN A 67 31.13 27.21 5.16
CA GLN A 67 31.96 27.84 6.16
C GLN A 67 32.69 29.03 5.54
N ARG A 68 32.73 30.13 6.25
CA ARG A 68 33.49 31.35 5.86
C ARG A 68 34.21 31.90 7.06
N GLN A 69 35.49 32.18 6.88
CA GLN A 69 36.32 32.86 7.87
C GLN A 69 36.95 34.11 7.26
N LEU A 70 36.63 35.26 7.84
CA LEU A 70 37.25 36.52 7.48
C LEU A 70 38.68 36.58 8.08
N GLN A 71 39.64 37.04 7.27
CA GLN A 71 41.00 37.27 7.71
C GLN A 71 41.32 38.77 7.57
N ALA A 72 42.05 39.32 8.53
CA ALA A 72 42.27 40.78 8.60
C ALA A 72 43.06 41.33 7.42
N GLU A 73 43.98 40.55 6.83
CA GLU A 73 44.88 41.01 5.75
C GLU A 73 44.98 40.04 4.57
N ALA A 74 44.03 39.09 4.46
CA ALA A 74 43.99 38.09 3.41
C ALA A 74 42.54 37.89 2.90
N PRO A 75 42.37 37.29 1.69
CA PRO A 75 41.06 36.92 1.22
C PRO A 75 40.35 36.00 2.22
N ALA A 76 39.04 36.15 2.34
CA ALA A 76 38.24 35.26 3.19
C ALA A 76 38.46 33.79 2.79
N LEU A 77 38.62 32.93 3.78
CA LEU A 77 38.67 31.50 3.56
C LEU A 77 37.25 30.97 3.50
N GLU A 78 36.86 30.46 2.36
CA GLU A 78 35.54 29.88 2.13
C GLU A 78 35.66 28.40 1.81
N SER A 79 34.81 27.60 2.42
CA SER A 79 34.68 26.20 2.07
C SER A 79 33.21 25.81 2.01
N SER A 80 32.84 25.00 1.03
CA SER A 80 31.49 24.45 0.92
C SER A 80 31.57 22.98 0.57
N ILE A 81 30.66 22.22 1.12
CA ILE A 81 30.41 20.84 0.77
C ILE A 81 28.93 20.64 0.55
N ALA A 82 28.56 19.99 -0.53
CA ALA A 82 27.20 19.57 -0.77
C ALA A 82 27.20 18.13 -1.31
N GLY A 83 26.21 17.37 -0.96
CA GLY A 83 26.12 15.99 -1.38
C GLY A 83 24.75 15.41 -1.13
N ASN A 84 24.64 14.14 -1.44
CA ASN A 84 23.44 13.37 -1.28
C ASN A 84 23.78 11.96 -0.79
N LEU A 85 23.18 11.56 0.33
CA LEU A 85 23.29 10.20 0.85
C LEU A 85 21.98 9.46 0.57
N ASN A 86 22.09 8.25 0.05
CA ASN A 86 20.95 7.39 -0.22
C ASN A 86 21.04 6.14 0.66
N LEU A 87 20.04 5.94 1.50
CA LEU A 87 19.91 4.74 2.31
C LEU A 87 18.84 3.84 1.68
N ASN A 88 19.23 2.63 1.33
CA ASN A 88 18.24 1.63 0.92
C ASN A 88 17.44 1.18 2.14
N SER A 89 16.14 1.14 2.01
CA SER A 89 15.21 0.68 3.04
C SER A 89 14.36 -0.47 2.52
N SER A 90 14.03 -1.38 3.40
CA SER A 90 13.05 -2.41 3.12
C SER A 90 12.51 -3.01 4.42
N GLY A 91 11.31 -3.53 4.37
CA GLY A 91 10.71 -4.18 5.53
C GLY A 91 9.30 -4.66 5.27
N PHE A 92 8.80 -5.43 6.20
CA PHE A 92 7.41 -5.86 6.22
C PHE A 92 6.55 -4.82 6.92
N PHE A 93 5.29 -4.78 6.53
CA PHE A 93 4.27 -4.01 7.21
C PHE A 93 2.96 -4.79 7.23
N GLY A 94 2.04 -4.39 8.09
CA GLY A 94 0.71 -4.97 8.15
C GLY A 94 -0.24 -4.10 8.93
N GLY A 95 -1.51 -4.20 8.57
CA GLY A 95 -2.50 -3.33 9.15
C GLY A 95 -3.93 -3.67 8.75
N GLY A 96 -4.76 -2.63 8.81
CA GLY A 96 -6.17 -2.74 8.49
C GLY A 96 -6.63 -1.68 7.51
N GLN A 97 -7.69 -1.99 6.80
CA GLN A 97 -8.37 -1.07 5.89
C GLN A 97 -9.88 -1.09 6.09
N ILE A 98 -10.50 0.04 5.76
CA ILE A 98 -11.94 0.22 5.70
C ILE A 98 -12.28 1.00 4.43
N GLY A 99 -13.39 0.67 3.79
CA GLY A 99 -13.79 1.39 2.61
C GLY A 99 -15.23 1.18 2.22
N TYR A 100 -15.63 1.90 1.18
CA TYR A 100 -16.93 1.77 0.54
C TYR A 100 -16.75 1.77 -0.97
N ASN A 101 -17.40 0.83 -1.64
CA ASN A 101 -17.47 0.77 -3.09
C ASN A 101 -18.89 0.97 -3.57
N TYR A 102 -19.03 1.57 -4.74
CA TYR A 102 -20.26 1.66 -5.50
C TYR A 102 -20.04 1.13 -6.91
N GLN A 103 -20.77 0.10 -7.29
CA GLN A 103 -20.73 -0.47 -8.63
C GLN A 103 -21.87 0.10 -9.47
N PHE A 104 -21.50 0.73 -10.57
CA PHE A 104 -22.43 1.25 -11.57
C PHE A 104 -22.92 0.13 -12.50
N ALA A 105 -24.04 0.38 -13.19
CA ALA A 105 -24.64 -0.60 -14.11
C ALA A 105 -23.73 -1.02 -15.27
N ASN A 106 -22.74 -0.23 -15.62
CA ASN A 106 -21.75 -0.48 -16.66
C ASN A 106 -20.49 -1.20 -16.19
N ASN A 107 -20.55 -1.88 -15.03
CA ASN A 107 -19.44 -2.59 -14.40
C ASN A 107 -18.27 -1.71 -13.92
N VAL A 108 -18.42 -0.41 -13.94
CA VAL A 108 -17.46 0.50 -13.31
C VAL A 108 -17.70 0.49 -11.79
N VAL A 109 -16.62 0.45 -11.03
CA VAL A 109 -16.64 0.54 -9.57
C VAL A 109 -15.88 1.78 -9.16
N ALA A 110 -16.52 2.66 -8.40
CA ALA A 110 -15.88 3.79 -7.74
C ALA A 110 -15.98 3.62 -6.22
N GLY A 111 -14.97 4.02 -5.49
CA GLY A 111 -14.95 3.86 -4.04
C GLY A 111 -13.94 4.75 -3.35
N ILE A 112 -13.98 4.70 -2.04
CA ILE A 112 -13.01 5.32 -1.15
C ILE A 112 -12.48 4.25 -0.19
N GLU A 113 -11.20 4.33 0.15
CA GLU A 113 -10.54 3.43 1.09
C GLU A 113 -9.63 4.22 2.01
N ALA A 114 -9.62 3.88 3.29
CA ALA A 114 -8.63 4.34 4.24
C ALA A 114 -7.92 3.14 4.84
N ASP A 115 -6.61 3.23 5.00
CA ASP A 115 -5.80 2.20 5.64
C ASP A 115 -4.84 2.79 6.67
N PHE A 116 -4.42 1.91 7.58
CA PHE A 116 -3.40 2.19 8.57
C PHE A 116 -2.52 0.96 8.73
N GLU A 117 -1.20 1.18 8.62
CA GLU A 117 -0.19 0.13 8.57
C GLU A 117 0.87 0.36 9.65
N TRP A 118 1.13 -0.63 10.50
CA TRP A 118 2.34 -0.69 11.30
C TRP A 118 3.47 -1.21 10.44
N SER A 119 4.62 -0.56 10.52
CA SER A 119 5.72 -0.78 9.58
C SER A 119 7.01 -1.13 10.31
N GLY A 120 7.76 -2.06 9.74
CA GLY A 120 9.15 -2.35 10.08
C GLY A 120 10.10 -2.00 8.93
N ILE A 121 9.75 -1.00 8.13
CA ILE A 121 10.61 -0.54 7.03
C ILE A 121 11.71 0.34 7.62
N GLU A 122 12.95 -0.12 7.50
CA GLU A 122 14.11 0.60 8.00
C GLU A 122 15.24 0.64 6.97
N GLY A 123 16.04 1.71 7.04
CA GLY A 123 17.29 1.85 6.30
C GLY A 123 18.40 2.33 7.23
N LYS A 124 19.58 1.74 7.13
CA LYS A 124 20.73 2.07 7.95
C LYS A 124 21.97 2.16 7.09
N LEU A 125 22.82 3.12 7.41
CA LEU A 125 24.15 3.29 6.84
C LEU A 125 25.14 3.63 7.95
N ALA A 126 26.15 2.80 8.11
CA ALA A 126 27.22 3.05 9.07
C ALA A 126 28.57 2.95 8.39
N GLY A 127 29.51 3.75 8.83
CA GLY A 127 30.88 3.75 8.34
C GLY A 127 31.87 4.17 9.41
N ALA A 128 33.10 3.67 9.27
CA ALA A 128 34.19 4.06 10.13
C ALA A 128 35.48 4.22 9.30
N ALA A 129 36.28 5.17 9.67
CA ALA A 129 37.60 5.42 9.06
C ALA A 129 38.65 5.66 10.15
N LEU A 130 39.82 5.12 9.95
CA LEU A 130 41.02 5.44 10.70
C LEU A 130 41.85 6.45 9.91
N PHE A 131 42.36 7.46 10.57
CA PHE A 131 43.29 8.42 9.97
C PHE A 131 44.53 8.53 10.83
N THR A 132 45.65 8.67 10.17
CA THR A 132 46.95 8.83 10.81
C THR A 132 47.66 10.03 10.20
N ALA A 133 48.09 10.96 11.05
CA ALA A 133 48.91 12.08 10.70
C ALA A 133 50.13 12.13 11.67
N PRO A 134 51.21 12.85 11.36
CA PRO A 134 52.36 12.94 12.27
C PRO A 134 51.94 13.39 13.67
N GLY A 135 52.08 12.50 14.66
CA GLY A 135 51.74 12.75 16.06
C GLY A 135 50.26 12.58 16.41
N VAL A 136 49.39 12.18 15.48
CA VAL A 136 47.97 12.02 15.70
C VAL A 136 47.46 10.72 15.06
N VAL A 137 46.88 9.87 15.85
CA VAL A 137 46.06 8.72 15.36
C VAL A 137 44.64 8.93 15.82
N GLY A 138 43.74 8.94 14.88
CA GLY A 138 42.34 9.16 15.20
C GLY A 138 41.43 8.22 14.43
N ASN A 139 40.20 8.16 14.88
CA ASN A 139 39.11 7.45 14.21
C ASN A 139 37.86 8.33 14.08
N ALA A 140 37.17 8.18 12.97
CA ALA A 140 35.88 8.76 12.75
C ALA A 140 34.88 7.64 12.43
N SER A 141 33.68 7.72 13.00
CA SER A 141 32.58 6.83 12.67
C SER A 141 31.27 7.61 12.54
N PHE A 142 30.43 7.14 11.68
CA PHE A 142 29.08 7.66 11.54
C PHE A 142 28.06 6.50 11.48
N ASP A 143 26.89 6.76 11.98
CA ASP A 143 25.73 5.90 11.89
C ASP A 143 24.51 6.76 11.57
N ILE A 144 23.84 6.46 10.48
CA ILE A 144 22.66 7.17 10.00
C ILE A 144 21.59 6.14 9.75
N GLY A 145 20.40 6.36 10.30
CA GLY A 145 19.28 5.48 10.09
C GLY A 145 17.95 6.23 9.99
N SER A 146 17.04 5.63 9.24
CA SER A 146 15.63 6.03 9.25
C SER A 146 14.74 4.82 9.28
N GLU A 147 13.65 4.96 9.99
CA GLU A 147 12.60 3.96 10.11
C GLU A 147 11.23 4.60 9.94
N ILE A 148 10.30 3.85 9.34
CA ILE A 148 8.90 4.22 9.27
C ILE A 148 8.18 3.39 10.32
N GLU A 149 7.70 4.04 11.40
CA GLU A 149 6.98 3.34 12.45
C GLU A 149 5.59 2.89 12.02
N TRP A 150 4.89 3.77 11.32
CA TRP A 150 3.57 3.54 10.79
C TRP A 150 3.28 4.52 9.65
N PHE A 151 2.40 4.12 8.77
CA PHE A 151 1.85 4.99 7.73
C PHE A 151 0.40 4.64 7.45
N GLY A 152 -0.32 5.55 6.85
CA GLY A 152 -1.69 5.35 6.44
C GLY A 152 -2.00 6.13 5.18
N THR A 153 -3.11 5.78 4.55
CA THR A 153 -3.58 6.45 3.34
C THR A 153 -5.07 6.68 3.37
N VAL A 154 -5.53 7.73 2.67
CA VAL A 154 -6.93 7.95 2.33
C VAL A 154 -7.01 8.16 0.83
N ARG A 155 -7.71 7.26 0.14
CA ARG A 155 -7.62 7.13 -1.31
C ARG A 155 -8.98 7.01 -1.97
N GLY A 156 -9.12 7.61 -3.15
CA GLY A 156 -10.15 7.24 -4.11
C GLY A 156 -9.71 6.00 -4.88
N ARG A 157 -10.66 5.16 -5.27
CA ARG A 157 -10.42 4.02 -6.17
C ARG A 157 -11.42 4.01 -7.31
N LEU A 158 -10.94 3.67 -8.50
CA LEU A 158 -11.75 3.55 -9.71
C LEU A 158 -11.32 2.28 -10.44
N GLY A 159 -12.28 1.44 -10.77
CA GLY A 159 -11.99 0.16 -11.38
C GLY A 159 -13.10 -0.34 -12.29
N TYR A 160 -12.82 -1.47 -12.89
CA TYR A 160 -13.76 -2.20 -13.72
C TYR A 160 -13.84 -3.65 -13.25
N THR A 161 -15.07 -4.16 -13.22
CA THR A 161 -15.31 -5.54 -12.74
C THR A 161 -15.74 -6.46 -13.88
N TRP A 162 -15.20 -7.67 -13.86
CA TRP A 162 -15.63 -8.83 -14.65
C TRP A 162 -16.08 -9.91 -13.68
N ASP A 163 -17.39 -9.97 -13.45
CA ASP A 163 -17.99 -10.89 -12.48
C ASP A 163 -17.34 -10.74 -11.08
N ARG A 164 -16.48 -11.67 -10.70
CA ARG A 164 -15.84 -11.73 -9.37
C ARG A 164 -14.44 -11.10 -9.33
N VAL A 165 -13.97 -10.54 -10.43
CA VAL A 165 -12.65 -9.88 -10.51
C VAL A 165 -12.84 -8.38 -10.65
N LEU A 166 -12.20 -7.61 -9.79
CA LEU A 166 -12.14 -6.16 -9.86
C LEU A 166 -10.68 -5.74 -10.08
N LEU A 167 -10.41 -5.09 -11.21
CA LEU A 167 -9.16 -4.39 -11.47
C LEU A 167 -9.38 -2.89 -11.22
N TYR A 168 -8.50 -2.27 -10.46
CA TYR A 168 -8.66 -0.86 -10.09
C TYR A 168 -7.34 -0.10 -10.02
N ALA A 169 -7.42 1.20 -10.26
CA ALA A 169 -6.43 2.18 -9.90
C ALA A 169 -6.86 2.95 -8.66
N THR A 170 -5.91 3.45 -7.91
CA THR A 170 -6.17 4.18 -6.67
C THR A 170 -5.19 5.33 -6.49
N GLY A 171 -5.61 6.38 -5.79
CA GLY A 171 -4.76 7.51 -5.49
C GLY A 171 -5.37 8.41 -4.43
N GLY A 172 -4.52 9.11 -3.69
CA GLY A 172 -4.96 9.97 -2.61
C GLY A 172 -3.84 10.51 -1.74
N ALA A 173 -4.21 10.89 -0.52
CA ALA A 173 -3.29 11.38 0.48
C ALA A 173 -2.63 10.21 1.23
N ALA A 174 -1.36 10.39 1.58
CA ALA A 174 -0.60 9.52 2.47
C ALA A 174 -0.09 10.31 3.66
N TYR A 175 0.06 9.64 4.79
CA TYR A 175 0.65 10.21 6.00
C TYR A 175 1.40 9.12 6.76
N GLY A 176 2.46 9.49 7.47
CA GLY A 176 3.25 8.49 8.19
C GLY A 176 4.24 9.11 9.14
N LYS A 177 4.68 8.35 10.11
CA LYS A 177 5.69 8.76 11.07
C LYS A 177 7.03 8.18 10.69
N VAL A 178 7.94 9.06 10.32
CA VAL A 178 9.33 8.73 10.00
C VAL A 178 10.21 9.20 11.15
N LYS A 179 11.04 8.29 11.66
CA LYS A 179 12.11 8.61 12.60
C LYS A 179 13.44 8.50 11.91
N SER A 180 14.27 9.52 12.09
CA SER A 180 15.64 9.55 11.57
C SER A 180 16.60 9.82 12.72
N HIS A 181 17.73 9.13 12.69
CA HIS A 181 18.82 9.38 13.61
C HIS A 181 20.13 9.46 12.84
N ALA A 182 21.01 10.32 13.32
CA ALA A 182 22.37 10.42 12.83
C ALA A 182 23.30 10.57 14.03
N SER A 183 24.34 9.77 14.09
CA SER A 183 25.41 9.89 15.08
C SER A 183 26.75 10.01 14.38
N PHE A 184 27.56 10.91 14.89
CA PHE A 184 28.93 11.12 14.43
C PHE A 184 29.87 11.12 15.63
N ASN A 185 30.94 10.36 15.54
CA ASN A 185 31.99 10.33 16.53
C ASN A 185 33.34 10.51 15.85
N ALA A 186 34.12 11.43 16.34
CA ALA A 186 35.51 11.61 15.90
C ALA A 186 36.41 11.79 17.12
N ASN A 187 37.48 11.02 17.18
CA ASN A 187 38.49 11.08 18.24
C ASN A 187 39.88 11.32 17.62
N GLY A 188 40.73 12.04 18.31
CA GLY A 188 42.13 12.20 17.96
C GLY A 188 42.53 13.55 17.34
N LEU A 189 41.58 14.41 16.91
CA LEU A 189 41.90 15.72 16.34
C LEU A 189 41.79 16.86 17.36
N VAL A 190 40.72 16.99 18.12
CA VAL A 190 40.50 18.09 19.08
C VAL A 190 39.64 17.64 20.29
N GLY A 191 39.69 16.39 20.65
CA GLY A 191 38.80 15.76 21.63
C GLY A 191 37.58 15.09 20.98
N PRO A 192 36.78 14.37 21.77
CA PRO A 192 35.60 13.70 21.24
C PRO A 192 34.58 14.74 20.77
N LEU A 193 34.11 14.61 19.54
CA LEU A 193 33.00 15.36 18.99
C LEU A 193 31.80 14.44 18.78
N PRO A 194 31.08 14.09 19.84
CA PRO A 194 29.85 13.35 19.68
C PRO A 194 28.75 14.30 19.22
N ALA A 195 28.21 14.06 18.05
CA ALA A 195 26.97 14.70 17.61
C ALA A 195 25.90 13.61 17.43
N VAL A 196 24.79 13.75 18.11
CA VAL A 196 23.63 12.89 17.95
C VAL A 196 22.45 13.78 17.59
N ILE A 197 21.87 13.50 16.45
CA ILE A 197 20.69 14.18 15.94
C ILE A 197 19.60 13.13 15.82
N SER A 198 18.46 13.37 16.43
CA SER A 198 17.28 12.53 16.29
C SER A 198 16.09 13.43 15.95
N ALA A 199 15.41 13.10 14.88
CA ALA A 199 14.19 13.75 14.46
C ALA A 199 13.11 12.70 14.22
N GLY A 200 11.90 12.99 14.64
CA GLY A 200 10.75 12.12 14.36
C GLY A 200 9.53 13.00 14.14
N ASP A 201 8.96 12.96 12.95
CA ASP A 201 7.83 13.81 12.60
C ASP A 201 6.81 13.05 11.76
N THR A 202 5.57 13.52 11.81
CA THR A 202 4.50 13.02 10.95
C THR A 202 4.55 13.78 9.64
N GLN A 203 4.83 13.05 8.58
CA GLN A 203 4.93 13.56 7.21
C GLN A 203 3.63 13.33 6.47
N TRP A 204 3.32 14.23 5.55
CA TRP A 204 2.17 14.15 4.65
C TRP A 204 2.63 14.14 3.21
N GLY A 205 1.91 13.39 2.40
CA GLY A 205 2.23 13.27 1.00
C GLY A 205 1.09 12.71 0.19
N TRP A 206 1.43 12.04 -0.89
CA TRP A 206 0.47 11.45 -1.80
C TRP A 206 0.83 10.00 -2.12
N THR A 207 -0.16 9.26 -2.61
CA THR A 207 -0.01 7.88 -3.05
C THR A 207 -0.79 7.62 -4.31
N ALA A 208 -0.25 6.74 -5.14
CA ALA A 208 -0.93 6.21 -6.31
C ALA A 208 -0.58 4.75 -6.52
N GLY A 209 -1.50 3.99 -7.10
CA GLY A 209 -1.27 2.58 -7.32
C GLY A 209 -2.36 1.88 -8.09
N ALA A 210 -2.24 0.57 -8.14
CA ALA A 210 -3.22 -0.30 -8.79
C ALA A 210 -3.32 -1.63 -8.04
N GLY A 211 -4.48 -2.25 -8.16
CA GLY A 211 -4.73 -3.52 -7.50
C GLY A 211 -5.73 -4.39 -8.22
N LEU A 212 -5.72 -5.63 -7.83
CA LEU A 212 -6.66 -6.65 -8.26
C LEU A 212 -7.32 -7.25 -7.03
N GLU A 213 -8.64 -7.35 -7.06
CA GLU A 213 -9.44 -7.94 -5.99
C GLU A 213 -10.32 -9.06 -6.56
N TYR A 214 -10.34 -10.20 -5.89
CA TYR A 214 -11.11 -11.37 -6.28
C TYR A 214 -12.11 -11.77 -5.19
N ALA A 215 -13.36 -11.87 -5.54
CA ALA A 215 -14.42 -12.29 -4.62
C ALA A 215 -14.40 -13.82 -4.43
N LEU A 216 -13.92 -14.25 -3.27
CA LEU A 216 -13.83 -15.66 -2.88
C LEU A 216 -15.23 -16.23 -2.55
N ALA A 217 -16.03 -15.41 -1.87
CA ALA A 217 -17.38 -15.72 -1.42
C ALA A 217 -18.26 -14.46 -1.50
N PRO A 218 -19.57 -14.53 -1.26
CA PRO A 218 -20.45 -13.36 -1.34
C PRO A 218 -19.96 -12.15 -0.52
N ASN A 219 -19.38 -12.40 0.65
CA ASN A 219 -18.91 -11.36 1.57
C ASN A 219 -17.39 -11.26 1.71
N TRP A 220 -16.63 -12.19 1.12
CA TRP A 220 -15.18 -12.25 1.27
C TRP A 220 -14.48 -12.02 -0.04
N SER A 221 -13.48 -11.16 -0.04
CA SER A 221 -12.58 -10.97 -1.17
C SER A 221 -11.11 -11.00 -0.73
N PHE A 222 -10.26 -11.40 -1.66
CA PHE A 222 -8.82 -11.34 -1.56
C PHE A 222 -8.31 -10.25 -2.50
N LYS A 223 -7.44 -9.37 -2.02
CA LYS A 223 -6.84 -8.32 -2.84
C LYS A 223 -5.33 -8.39 -2.85
N THR A 224 -4.75 -7.99 -3.96
CA THR A 224 -3.33 -7.63 -4.10
C THR A 224 -3.23 -6.22 -4.63
N GLU A 225 -2.31 -5.43 -4.10
CA GLU A 225 -2.19 -4.03 -4.43
C GLU A 225 -0.72 -3.60 -4.44
N TYR A 226 -0.35 -2.85 -5.45
CA TYR A 226 0.89 -2.10 -5.50
C TYR A 226 0.61 -0.63 -5.26
N LEU A 227 1.39 -0.01 -4.37
CA LEU A 227 1.33 1.43 -4.11
C LEU A 227 2.72 2.05 -4.21
N TYR A 228 2.77 3.16 -4.87
CA TYR A 228 3.81 4.16 -4.71
C TYR A 228 3.33 5.19 -3.68
N VAL A 229 4.15 5.46 -2.69
CA VAL A 229 3.88 6.41 -1.61
C VAL A 229 5.02 7.42 -1.56
N ASP A 230 4.71 8.70 -1.62
CA ASP A 230 5.66 9.80 -1.48
C ASP A 230 5.23 10.65 -0.28
N LEU A 231 5.97 10.56 0.81
CA LEU A 231 5.70 11.31 2.06
C LEU A 231 6.35 12.71 2.04
N GLY A 232 6.89 13.13 0.88
CA GLY A 232 7.51 14.44 0.74
C GLY A 232 8.91 14.54 1.34
N SER A 233 9.30 15.78 1.60
CA SER A 233 10.61 16.09 2.17
C SER A 233 10.45 16.84 3.48
N HIS A 234 11.32 16.53 4.44
CA HIS A 234 11.36 17.16 5.75
C HIS A 234 12.79 17.52 6.14
N THR A 235 12.97 18.70 6.76
CA THR A 235 14.27 19.14 7.24
C THR A 235 14.60 18.44 8.54
N VAL A 236 15.65 17.63 8.53
CA VAL A 236 16.14 16.90 9.72
C VAL A 236 17.02 17.79 10.56
N PHE A 237 17.81 18.64 9.90
CA PHE A 237 18.78 19.51 10.55
C PHE A 237 18.92 20.82 9.78
N ASN A 238 18.90 21.94 10.51
CA ASN A 238 19.25 23.25 9.98
C ASN A 238 19.89 24.06 11.10
N SER A 239 21.13 24.46 10.92
CA SER A 239 21.88 25.27 11.86
C SER A 239 22.71 26.30 11.13
N ALA A 240 22.74 27.49 11.68
CA ALA A 240 23.66 28.53 11.26
C ALA A 240 24.30 29.19 12.51
N VAL A 241 25.59 29.43 12.42
CA VAL A 241 26.37 30.15 13.45
C VAL A 241 27.01 31.36 12.77
N ASP A 242 26.78 32.51 13.32
CA ASP A 242 27.36 33.76 12.88
C ASP A 242 28.12 34.42 14.06
N ASP A 243 29.43 34.27 14.07
CA ASP A 243 30.30 34.91 15.04
C ASP A 243 31.01 36.12 14.39
N VAL A 244 30.25 37.21 14.37
CA VAL A 244 30.72 38.48 13.78
C VAL A 244 31.99 39.00 14.45
N ALA A 245 32.18 38.73 15.75
CA ALA A 245 33.36 39.19 16.48
C ALA A 245 34.64 38.53 16.02
N ASN A 246 34.58 37.27 15.62
CA ASN A 246 35.70 36.49 15.10
C ASN A 246 35.68 36.35 13.57
N GLY A 247 34.72 36.98 12.90
CA GLY A 247 34.59 36.94 11.46
C GLY A 247 34.27 35.53 10.92
N PHE A 248 33.62 34.69 11.72
CA PHE A 248 33.31 33.31 11.39
C PHE A 248 31.81 33.14 11.10
N PHE A 249 31.51 32.53 9.97
CA PHE A 249 30.16 32.12 9.61
C PHE A 249 30.17 30.65 9.22
N SER A 250 29.19 29.88 9.74
CA SER A 250 28.99 28.49 9.36
C SER A 250 27.52 28.18 9.23
N SER A 251 27.11 27.47 8.21
CA SER A 251 25.74 26.95 8.09
C SER A 251 25.77 25.50 7.61
N ALA A 252 24.84 24.72 8.10
CA ALA A 252 24.64 23.35 7.64
C ALA A 252 23.15 23.00 7.64
N SER A 253 22.71 22.32 6.61
CA SER A 253 21.34 21.82 6.49
C SER A 253 21.34 20.40 5.92
N MET A 254 20.34 19.62 6.34
CA MET A 254 20.07 18.28 5.85
C MET A 254 18.57 18.05 5.80
N ASP A 255 18.08 17.63 4.66
CA ASP A 255 16.69 17.24 4.46
C ASP A 255 16.59 15.72 4.29
N VAL A 256 15.43 15.15 4.52
CA VAL A 256 15.11 13.77 4.17
C VAL A 256 13.90 13.74 3.25
N SER A 257 14.00 13.01 2.16
CA SER A 257 12.88 12.72 1.26
C SER A 257 12.56 11.22 1.33
N THR A 258 11.31 10.91 1.64
CA THR A 258 10.86 9.52 1.88
C THR A 258 9.90 9.08 0.80
N LYS A 259 10.32 8.09 0.04
CA LYS A 259 9.52 7.45 -1.01
C LYS A 259 9.50 5.95 -0.79
N LEU A 260 8.39 5.30 -1.14
CA LEU A 260 8.18 3.88 -0.94
C LEU A 260 7.50 3.24 -2.14
N HIS A 261 7.97 2.06 -2.48
CA HIS A 261 7.27 1.11 -3.33
C HIS A 261 6.78 -0.03 -2.45
N THR A 262 5.49 -0.30 -2.45
CA THR A 262 4.89 -1.34 -1.59
C THR A 262 4.07 -2.31 -2.42
N VAL A 263 4.13 -3.57 -2.03
CA VAL A 263 3.23 -4.63 -2.51
C VAL A 263 2.55 -5.21 -1.28
N LYS A 264 1.22 -5.24 -1.29
CA LYS A 264 0.44 -5.82 -0.20
C LYS A 264 -0.61 -6.80 -0.69
N ALA A 265 -0.91 -7.76 0.16
CA ALA A 265 -2.01 -8.69 0.00
C ALA A 265 -2.93 -8.61 1.22
N GLY A 266 -4.23 -8.73 1.00
CA GLY A 266 -5.20 -8.57 2.07
C GLY A 266 -6.49 -9.30 1.81
N VAL A 267 -7.30 -9.38 2.85
CA VAL A 267 -8.62 -9.98 2.82
C VAL A 267 -9.62 -8.95 3.31
N ASN A 268 -10.73 -8.79 2.59
CA ASN A 268 -11.82 -7.91 2.95
C ASN A 268 -13.07 -8.71 3.28
N TYR A 269 -13.79 -8.26 4.28
CA TYR A 269 -15.18 -8.66 4.57
C TYR A 269 -16.10 -7.51 4.20
N ARG A 270 -17.07 -7.79 3.34
CA ARG A 270 -18.07 -6.83 2.86
C ARG A 270 -19.41 -7.13 3.49
N PHE A 271 -20.10 -6.07 3.92
CA PHE A 271 -21.41 -6.10 4.54
C PHE A 271 -22.54 -6.06 3.52
#